data_55cec998dee712a4449992f36f14669f
#
_entry.id   55cec998dee712a4449992f36f14669f
#
_cell.length_a   1.000
_cell.length_b   1.000
_cell.length_c   1.000
_cell.angle_alpha   90.00
_cell.angle_beta   90.00
_cell.angle_gamma   90.00
#
_symmetry.space_group_name_H-M   'P 1'
#
loop_
_entity.id
_entity.type
_entity.pdbx_description
1 polymer ?
#
loop_
_entity_poly.entity_id
_entity_poly.type
_entity_poly.pdbx_seq_one_letter_code
_entity_poly.pdbx_strand_id
1 'polypeptide(L)'
;MAYKYPYDEERSEYRPQLLRTDRKMWKMMVLHILTLGISSIFFFLPLSYELEKISPSRERQKMMSYAVAYIASLLTFSIVLAIWFHGLSQRIEEALEERDIPYEFSPSTFWGWYYFGSLIIVGPFIYFHKLCTAMNLLCEDYNKNIQAK
;
A
#
# COMPACT_ATOMS: atom_id res chain seq x y z
N MET A 1 11.98 -13.03 -16.68
CA MET A 1 10.66 -13.36 -17.22
C MET A 1 9.80 -12.11 -17.13
N ALA A 2 9.30 -11.56 -18.23
CA ALA A 2 8.48 -10.36 -18.17
C ALA A 2 7.14 -10.71 -17.50
N TYR A 3 6.77 -10.00 -16.43
CA TYR A 3 5.47 -10.16 -15.79
C TYR A 3 4.37 -9.77 -16.78
N LYS A 4 3.49 -10.70 -17.11
CA LYS A 4 2.35 -10.46 -18.00
C LYS A 4 1.18 -9.92 -17.19
N TYR A 5 0.84 -8.67 -17.36
CA TYR A 5 -0.32 -8.07 -16.71
C TYR A 5 -1.62 -8.68 -17.26
N PRO A 6 -2.59 -9.07 -16.41
CA PRO A 6 -3.83 -9.74 -16.83
C PRO A 6 -4.76 -8.89 -17.71
N TYR A 7 -4.39 -7.65 -18.03
CA TYR A 7 -5.21 -6.72 -18.81
C TYR A 7 -4.91 -6.72 -20.32
N ASP A 8 -4.01 -7.58 -20.79
CA ASP A 8 -3.54 -7.54 -22.18
C ASP A 8 -4.57 -8.07 -23.20
N GLU A 9 -5.66 -8.69 -22.78
CA GLU A 9 -6.60 -9.37 -23.69
C GLU A 9 -7.93 -8.64 -23.97
N GLU A 10 -8.29 -7.56 -23.26
CA GLU A 10 -9.61 -6.91 -23.44
C GLU A 10 -9.60 -5.43 -23.87
N ARG A 11 -8.49 -4.86 -24.37
CA ARG A 11 -8.44 -3.40 -24.53
C ARG A 11 -7.88 -2.84 -25.81
N SER A 12 -8.78 -2.44 -26.68
CA SER A 12 -8.51 -1.45 -27.74
C SER A 12 -8.80 0.02 -27.34
N GLU A 13 -9.34 0.29 -26.13
CA GLU A 13 -9.82 1.66 -25.78
C GLU A 13 -9.44 2.22 -24.40
N TYR A 14 -8.76 1.46 -23.54
CA TYR A 14 -8.42 1.96 -22.21
C TYR A 14 -7.00 2.56 -22.16
N ARG A 15 -6.92 3.86 -22.02
CA ARG A 15 -5.65 4.53 -21.69
C ARG A 15 -5.25 4.14 -20.27
N PRO A 16 -4.11 3.43 -20.09
CA PRO A 16 -3.66 3.05 -18.76
C PRO A 16 -3.36 4.32 -17.95
N GLN A 17 -4.04 4.46 -16.82
CA GLN A 17 -3.79 5.58 -15.92
C GLN A 17 -2.45 5.37 -15.20
N LEU A 18 -1.55 6.34 -15.32
CA LEU A 18 -0.30 6.36 -14.56
C LEU A 18 -0.61 6.44 -13.05
N LEU A 19 0.08 5.61 -12.29
CA LEU A 19 -0.06 5.57 -10.84
C LEU A 19 0.82 6.63 -10.19
N ARG A 20 0.44 7.03 -9.00
CA ARG A 20 1.10 8.10 -8.25
C ARG A 20 2.43 7.64 -7.64
N THR A 21 3.52 8.37 -7.89
CA THR A 21 4.89 8.04 -7.45
C THR A 21 5.48 9.07 -6.47
N ASP A 22 4.71 10.09 -6.07
CA ASP A 22 5.19 11.24 -5.30
C ASP A 22 4.69 11.25 -3.84
N ARG A 23 4.43 10.07 -3.26
CA ARG A 23 3.93 9.98 -1.88
C ARG A 23 5.01 10.39 -0.89
N LYS A 24 4.68 11.35 -0.05
CA LYS A 24 5.56 11.83 1.02
C LYS A 24 4.88 11.61 2.38
N MET A 25 5.53 10.85 3.23
CA MET A 25 5.06 10.52 4.58
C MET A 25 4.68 11.76 5.39
N TRP A 26 5.49 12.81 5.35
CA TRP A 26 5.23 14.02 6.14
C TRP A 26 3.92 14.72 5.77
N LYS A 27 3.54 14.74 4.47
CA LYS A 27 2.25 15.30 4.02
C LYS A 27 1.08 14.52 4.60
N MET A 28 1.20 13.18 4.62
CA MET A 28 0.21 12.32 5.24
C MET A 28 0.07 12.61 6.74
N MET A 29 1.19 12.73 7.45
CA MET A 29 1.21 12.95 8.90
C MET A 29 0.62 14.31 9.28
N VAL A 30 1.01 15.38 8.58
CA VAL A 30 0.44 16.73 8.81
C VAL A 30 -1.08 16.72 8.59
N LEU A 31 -1.52 16.12 7.49
CA LEU A 31 -2.95 16.03 7.19
C LEU A 31 -3.69 15.17 8.23
N HIS A 32 -3.08 14.09 8.69
CA HIS A 32 -3.64 13.21 9.71
C HIS A 32 -3.88 13.95 11.04
N ILE A 33 -2.92 14.76 11.46
CA ILE A 33 -3.03 15.58 12.69
C ILE A 33 -4.12 16.64 12.50
N LEU A 34 -4.15 17.36 11.37
CA LEU A 34 -5.12 18.42 11.10
C LEU A 34 -6.56 17.90 11.01
N THR A 35 -6.77 16.68 10.55
CA THR A 35 -8.11 16.09 10.34
C THR A 35 -8.50 15.08 11.41
N LEU A 36 -7.75 15.00 12.53
CA LEU A 36 -7.98 14.03 13.60
C LEU A 36 -8.10 12.57 13.10
N GLY A 37 -7.30 12.22 12.09
CA GLY A 37 -7.23 10.88 11.53
C GLY A 37 -8.10 10.61 10.31
N ILE A 38 -9.09 11.44 10.00
CA ILE A 38 -10.02 11.23 8.85
C ILE A 38 -9.27 11.21 7.51
N SER A 39 -8.19 11.99 7.36
CA SER A 39 -7.37 12.01 6.14
C SER A 39 -6.70 10.68 5.82
N SER A 40 -6.56 9.78 6.80
CA SER A 40 -6.01 8.45 6.57
C SER A 40 -6.84 7.66 5.54
N ILE A 41 -8.15 7.83 5.53
CA ILE A 41 -9.03 7.19 4.56
C ILE A 41 -8.66 7.62 3.13
N PHE A 42 -8.46 8.92 2.91
CA PHE A 42 -8.09 9.47 1.59
C PHE A 42 -6.68 9.10 1.15
N PHE A 43 -5.81 8.69 2.07
CA PHE A 43 -4.47 8.22 1.74
C PHE A 43 -4.45 6.71 1.46
N PHE A 44 -5.02 5.90 2.36
CA PHE A 44 -4.92 4.43 2.26
C PHE A 44 -5.93 3.81 1.31
N LEU A 45 -7.07 4.46 1.06
CA LEU A 45 -8.05 3.94 0.11
C LEU A 45 -7.49 3.90 -1.32
N PRO A 46 -6.93 4.98 -1.90
CA PRO A 46 -6.29 4.91 -3.20
C PRO A 46 -5.11 3.95 -3.24
N LEU A 47 -4.33 3.88 -2.16
CA LEU A 47 -3.16 3.01 -2.06
C LEU A 47 -3.55 1.53 -2.18
N SER A 48 -4.63 1.11 -1.52
CA SER A 48 -5.11 -0.27 -1.62
C SER A 48 -5.62 -0.61 -3.03
N TYR A 49 -6.28 0.32 -3.73
CA TYR A 49 -6.72 0.12 -5.11
C TYR A 49 -5.55 0.07 -6.10
N GLU A 50 -4.55 0.90 -5.90
CA GLU A 50 -3.35 0.88 -6.75
C GLU A 50 -2.55 -0.41 -6.55
N LEU A 51 -2.43 -0.89 -5.31
CA LEU A 51 -1.78 -2.16 -5.02
C LEU A 51 -2.54 -3.34 -5.66
N GLU A 52 -3.87 -3.32 -5.67
CA GLU A 52 -4.68 -4.34 -6.35
C GLU A 52 -4.47 -4.34 -7.88
N LYS A 53 -4.23 -3.16 -8.50
CA LYS A 53 -3.86 -3.06 -9.92
C LYS A 53 -2.46 -3.59 -10.22
N ILE A 54 -1.52 -3.36 -9.33
CA ILE A 54 -0.11 -3.75 -9.49
C ILE A 54 0.06 -5.26 -9.30
N SER A 55 -0.55 -5.82 -8.26
CA SER A 55 -0.47 -7.24 -7.91
C SER A 55 -1.88 -7.80 -7.72
N PRO A 56 -2.54 -8.25 -8.79
CA PRO A 56 -3.77 -9.01 -8.67
C PRO A 56 -3.44 -10.34 -8.01
N SER A 57 -3.83 -10.47 -6.75
CA SER A 57 -3.56 -11.66 -5.95
C SER A 57 -3.98 -12.94 -6.69
N ARG A 58 -3.10 -13.94 -6.72
CA ARG A 58 -3.39 -15.30 -7.23
C ARG A 58 -4.57 -15.94 -6.49
N GLU A 59 -4.80 -15.54 -5.27
CA GLU A 59 -5.95 -15.96 -4.48
C GLU A 59 -7.02 -14.88 -4.51
N ARG A 60 -8.24 -15.25 -4.85
CA ARG A 60 -9.45 -14.43 -4.99
C ARG A 60 -9.86 -13.61 -3.76
N GLN A 61 -9.02 -13.45 -2.76
CA GLN A 61 -9.32 -12.63 -1.59
C GLN A 61 -9.00 -11.17 -1.89
N LYS A 62 -10.04 -10.46 -2.35
CA LYS A 62 -9.99 -8.99 -2.39
C LYS A 62 -9.64 -8.47 -1.00
N MET A 63 -8.62 -7.63 -0.95
CA MET A 63 -8.28 -6.93 0.29
C MET A 63 -9.49 -6.11 0.76
N MET A 64 -9.84 -6.23 2.02
CA MET A 64 -10.91 -5.42 2.60
C MET A 64 -10.61 -3.94 2.43
N SER A 65 -11.60 -3.16 1.99
CA SER A 65 -11.43 -1.72 1.83
C SER A 65 -10.96 -1.07 3.15
N TYR A 66 -9.99 -0.16 3.07
CA TYR A 66 -9.51 0.56 4.25
C TYR A 66 -10.64 1.27 5.01
N ALA A 67 -11.64 1.80 4.30
CA ALA A 67 -12.77 2.45 4.94
C ALA A 67 -13.57 1.50 5.85
N VAL A 68 -13.80 0.27 5.39
CA VAL A 68 -14.49 -0.77 6.19
C VAL A 68 -13.61 -1.19 7.38
N ALA A 69 -12.31 -1.38 7.16
CA ALA A 69 -11.36 -1.70 8.24
C ALA A 69 -11.30 -0.60 9.29
N TYR A 70 -11.32 0.67 8.86
CA TYR A 70 -11.31 1.83 9.76
C TYR A 70 -12.56 1.90 10.65
N ILE A 71 -13.75 1.75 10.05
CA ILE A 71 -15.01 1.74 10.80
C ILE A 71 -15.06 0.55 11.78
N ALA A 72 -14.67 -0.64 11.32
CA ALA A 72 -14.61 -1.83 12.18
C ALA A 72 -13.58 -1.68 13.33
N SER A 73 -12.48 -0.96 13.10
CA SER A 73 -11.45 -0.72 14.11
C SER A 73 -11.95 0.13 15.30
N LEU A 74 -12.89 1.03 15.05
CA LEU A 74 -13.52 1.81 16.12
C LEU A 74 -14.31 0.92 17.09
N LEU A 75 -14.87 -0.20 16.59
CA LEU A 75 -15.63 -1.15 17.39
C LEU A 75 -14.76 -2.22 18.07
N THR A 76 -13.57 -2.49 17.54
CA THR A 76 -12.69 -3.59 17.95
C THR A 76 -11.36 -3.14 18.55
N PHE A 77 -11.29 -1.95 19.14
CA PHE A 77 -10.05 -1.40 19.71
C PHE A 77 -8.84 -1.49 18.78
N SER A 78 -9.05 -1.18 17.49
CA SER A 78 -8.01 -1.15 16.45
C SER A 78 -7.43 -2.51 16.03
N ILE A 79 -7.95 -3.64 16.51
CA ILE A 79 -7.46 -4.98 16.14
C ILE A 79 -7.64 -5.22 14.64
N VAL A 80 -8.81 -4.88 14.09
CA VAL A 80 -9.09 -5.05 12.65
C VAL A 80 -8.13 -4.22 11.80
N LEU A 81 -7.78 -3.02 12.26
CA LEU A 81 -6.84 -2.17 11.55
C LEU A 81 -5.42 -2.76 11.58
N ALA A 82 -5.00 -3.38 12.69
CA ALA A 82 -3.71 -4.06 12.78
C ALA A 82 -3.64 -5.25 11.80
N ILE A 83 -4.70 -6.05 11.71
CA ILE A 83 -4.80 -7.15 10.74
C ILE A 83 -4.74 -6.62 9.30
N TRP A 84 -5.42 -5.50 9.04
CA TRP A 84 -5.41 -4.87 7.72
C TRP A 84 -4.01 -4.39 7.32
N PHE A 85 -3.27 -3.72 8.20
CA PHE A 85 -1.89 -3.28 7.95
C PHE A 85 -0.92 -4.45 7.79
N HIS A 86 -1.12 -5.54 8.53
CA HIS A 86 -0.37 -6.77 8.33
C HIS A 86 -0.56 -7.32 6.91
N GLY A 87 -1.82 -7.47 6.47
CA GLY A 87 -2.14 -7.94 5.12
C GLY A 87 -1.66 -7.00 4.01
N LEU A 88 -1.73 -5.67 4.24
CA LEU A 88 -1.16 -4.68 3.33
C LEU A 88 0.35 -4.88 3.17
N SER A 89 1.07 -5.02 4.28
CA SER A 89 2.52 -5.19 4.27
C SER A 89 2.95 -6.49 3.58
N GLN A 90 2.20 -7.57 3.77
CA GLN A 90 2.44 -8.84 3.09
C GLN A 90 2.27 -8.71 1.58
N ARG A 91 1.20 -8.07 1.10
CA ARG A 91 0.97 -7.89 -0.34
C ARG A 91 2.02 -7.01 -1.01
N ILE A 92 2.52 -6.00 -0.29
CA ILE A 92 3.60 -5.16 -0.80
C ILE A 92 4.90 -5.97 -0.90
N GLU A 93 5.22 -6.82 0.10
CA GLU A 93 6.35 -7.73 0.06
C GLU A 93 6.28 -8.65 -1.16
N GLU A 94 5.15 -9.37 -1.33
CA GLU A 94 4.92 -10.25 -2.47
C GLU A 94 5.06 -9.51 -3.82
N ALA A 95 4.54 -8.29 -3.93
CA ALA A 95 4.63 -7.49 -5.14
C ALA A 95 6.04 -6.98 -5.44
N LEU A 96 6.85 -6.70 -4.41
CA LEU A 96 8.26 -6.33 -4.57
C LEU A 96 9.09 -7.53 -5.02
N GLU A 97 8.87 -8.71 -4.42
CA GLU A 97 9.54 -9.95 -4.79
C GLU A 97 9.21 -10.39 -6.22
N GLU A 98 7.92 -10.35 -6.62
CA GLU A 98 7.51 -10.71 -7.98
C GLU A 98 8.14 -9.83 -9.08
N ARG A 99 8.58 -8.62 -8.73
CA ARG A 99 9.20 -7.66 -9.66
C ARG A 99 10.70 -7.52 -9.51
N ASP A 100 11.33 -8.34 -8.67
CA ASP A 100 12.76 -8.26 -8.37
C ASP A 100 13.21 -6.83 -7.93
N ILE A 101 12.34 -6.11 -7.21
CA ILE A 101 12.67 -4.79 -6.67
C ILE A 101 13.43 -4.96 -5.36
N PRO A 102 14.72 -4.55 -5.26
CA PRO A 102 15.55 -4.77 -4.08
C PRO A 102 15.22 -3.77 -2.95
N TYR A 103 14.05 -3.93 -2.33
CA TYR A 103 13.64 -3.10 -1.21
C TYR A 103 12.98 -3.96 -0.12
N GLU A 104 13.54 -3.91 1.08
CA GLU A 104 13.04 -4.69 2.23
C GLU A 104 11.85 -4.01 2.90
N PHE A 105 10.67 -4.53 2.62
CA PHE A 105 9.44 -4.16 3.30
C PHE A 105 8.57 -5.41 3.49
N SER A 106 8.17 -5.68 4.73
CA SER A 106 7.49 -6.93 5.09
C SER A 106 6.52 -6.73 6.26
N PRO A 107 5.68 -7.70 6.61
CA PRO A 107 4.86 -7.69 7.83
C PRO A 107 5.68 -7.49 9.11
N SER A 108 6.93 -7.99 9.15
CA SER A 108 7.82 -7.75 10.30
C SER A 108 8.16 -6.26 10.46
N THR A 109 8.22 -5.50 9.37
CA THR A 109 8.39 -4.04 9.40
C THR A 109 7.20 -3.36 10.10
N PHE A 110 5.98 -3.85 9.87
CA PHE A 110 4.80 -3.35 10.56
C PHE A 110 4.85 -3.66 12.07
N TRP A 111 5.08 -4.91 12.44
CA TRP A 111 5.11 -5.30 13.86
C TRP A 111 6.28 -4.66 14.60
N GLY A 112 7.47 -4.62 14.00
CA GLY A 112 8.67 -4.06 14.61
C GLY A 112 8.59 -2.53 14.78
N TRP A 113 8.27 -1.82 13.73
CA TRP A 113 8.32 -0.35 13.74
C TRP A 113 6.99 0.29 14.13
N TYR A 114 5.87 -0.18 13.59
CA TYR A 114 4.57 0.43 13.92
C TYR A 114 4.09 0.00 15.30
N TYR A 115 4.03 -1.30 15.58
CA TYR A 115 3.44 -1.80 16.83
C TYR A 115 4.40 -1.65 18.01
N PHE A 116 5.56 -2.31 17.98
CA PHE A 116 6.55 -2.20 19.07
C PHE A 116 7.29 -0.87 19.06
N GLY A 117 7.58 -0.31 17.89
CA GLY A 117 8.22 0.99 17.75
C GLY A 117 7.35 2.17 18.19
N SER A 118 6.03 1.98 18.34
CA SER A 118 5.13 3.01 18.89
C SER A 118 5.44 3.36 20.34
N LEU A 119 6.07 2.45 21.07
CA LEU A 119 6.57 2.72 22.43
C LEU A 119 7.68 3.81 22.44
N ILE A 120 8.35 4.02 21.32
CA ILE A 120 9.43 4.99 21.14
C ILE A 120 8.95 6.19 20.32
N ILE A 121 7.67 6.40 20.08
CA ILE A 121 7.05 7.48 19.28
C ILE A 121 7.54 7.53 17.82
N VAL A 122 8.83 7.28 17.56
CA VAL A 122 9.48 7.37 16.24
C VAL A 122 9.11 6.19 15.32
N GLY A 123 8.76 5.05 15.89
CA GLY A 123 8.50 3.81 15.14
C GLY A 123 7.45 3.93 14.04
N PRO A 124 6.25 4.47 14.30
CA PRO A 124 5.24 4.67 13.26
C PRO A 124 5.73 5.53 12.09
N PHE A 125 6.56 6.54 12.34
CA PHE A 125 7.14 7.38 11.28
C PHE A 125 8.06 6.58 10.37
N ILE A 126 8.89 5.70 10.93
CA ILE A 126 9.76 4.82 10.15
C ILE A 126 8.93 3.85 9.31
N TYR A 127 7.91 3.23 9.89
CA TYR A 127 7.01 2.34 9.16
C TYR A 127 6.33 3.04 7.97
N PHE A 128 5.71 4.20 8.20
CA PHE A 128 5.03 4.94 7.13
C PHE A 128 6.00 5.49 6.07
N HIS A 129 7.22 5.84 6.45
CA HIS A 129 8.25 6.21 5.49
C HIS A 129 8.58 5.02 4.57
N LYS A 130 8.84 3.85 5.14
CA LYS A 130 9.11 2.62 4.37
C LYS A 130 7.94 2.22 3.48
N LEU A 131 6.72 2.29 3.99
CA LEU A 131 5.49 2.03 3.24
C LEU A 131 5.37 2.95 2.01
N CYS A 132 5.54 4.25 2.18
CA CYS A 132 5.48 5.21 1.08
C CYS A 132 6.56 4.95 0.03
N THR A 133 7.78 4.61 0.46
CA THR A 133 8.89 4.28 -0.44
C THR A 133 8.59 3.01 -1.24
N ALA A 134 8.18 1.94 -0.58
CA ALA A 134 7.82 0.68 -1.24
C ALA A 134 6.72 0.89 -2.30
N MET A 135 5.65 1.60 -1.96
CA MET A 135 4.57 1.89 -2.90
C MET A 135 5.00 2.77 -4.06
N ASN A 136 5.87 3.76 -3.83
CA ASN A 136 6.39 4.59 -4.92
C ASN A 136 7.22 3.75 -5.90
N LEU A 137 8.09 2.86 -5.41
CA LEU A 137 8.88 1.95 -6.26
C LEU A 137 7.99 1.02 -7.11
N LEU A 138 6.97 0.41 -6.50
CA LEU A 138 6.00 -0.43 -7.22
C LEU A 138 5.24 0.35 -8.30
N CYS A 139 4.80 1.57 -7.98
CA CYS A 139 4.09 2.42 -8.94
C CYS A 139 5.00 2.91 -10.08
N GLU A 140 6.27 3.20 -9.79
CA GLU A 140 7.27 3.54 -10.82
C GLU A 140 7.50 2.38 -11.78
N ASP A 141 7.70 1.17 -11.25
CA ASP A 141 7.87 -0.04 -12.06
C ASP A 141 6.64 -0.27 -12.95
N TYR A 142 5.44 -0.22 -12.37
CA TYR A 142 4.19 -0.35 -13.10
C TYR A 142 4.07 0.70 -14.22
N ASN A 143 4.34 1.97 -13.94
CA ASN A 143 4.25 3.06 -14.90
C ASN A 143 5.27 2.90 -16.06
N LYS A 144 6.50 2.46 -15.77
CA LYS A 144 7.53 2.18 -16.79
C LYS A 144 7.08 1.06 -17.73
N ASN A 145 6.51 -0.01 -17.18
CA ASN A 145 6.04 -1.15 -17.98
C ASN A 145 4.83 -0.80 -18.87
N ILE A 146 4.00 0.16 -18.46
CA ILE A 146 2.89 0.66 -19.29
C ILE A 146 3.37 1.59 -20.41
N GLN A 147 4.33 2.49 -20.11
CA GLN A 147 4.85 3.43 -21.11
C GLN A 147 5.73 2.77 -22.17
N ALA A 148 6.29 1.59 -21.87
CA ALA A 148 7.12 0.81 -22.80
C ALA A 148 6.29 0.01 -23.83
N LYS A 149 4.98 -0.04 -23.70
CA LYS A 149 4.03 -0.68 -24.65
C LYS A 149 3.42 0.33 -25.61
#